data_7186522d5648d4c777fcdff9e697a61b
#
_entry.id   7186522d5648d4c777fcdff9e697a61b
#
_cell.length_a   1.000
_cell.length_b   1.000
_cell.length_c   1.000
_cell.angle_alpha   90.00
_cell.angle_beta   90.00
_cell.angle_gamma   90.00
#
_symmetry.space_group_name_H-M   'P 1'
#
loop_
_entity.id
_entity.type
_entity.pdbx_description
1 polymer ?
#
loop_
_entity_poly.entity_id
_entity_poly.type
_entity_poly.pdbx_seq_one_letter_code
_entity_poly.pdbx_strand_id
1 'polypeptide(L)'
;MNILLTGAFGHIGSYTLEALLQRGHRVRCFDVQQPRTEAVARRFTQRQDSHLEVFWGDVRDAEAVARAVAGQDVILHLAAIIPPQSNAEPELARQVNVEGTRNLLTAAKAQPRPPKFVLASTFDLFGPTRHLPPPRRVTDPLVPTDPYTEHKLAAETMVKASGLTWAIFRFSDVPYIALREAHPIMYEIRPDTRFEVIHPRDLSLALANALECDAVWGKVLLLGGGPTCQTTYGEYLGKMLTAMGIGPLPVEAFTTAEYCTDWLDTEESQRLLQYQRASCDDIVNEVAALLGWRRFIMPLARPFARRSILKLSPYWKKQRQEPATK
;
A
#
# COMPACT_ATOMS: atom_id res chain seq x y z
N MET A 1 -6.61 -23.79 1.25
CA MET A 1 -6.69 -23.23 2.61
C MET A 1 -7.93 -22.35 2.71
N ASN A 2 -8.47 -22.21 3.92
CA ASN A 2 -9.49 -21.22 4.24
C ASN A 2 -8.81 -19.95 4.74
N ILE A 3 -9.01 -18.82 4.07
CA ILE A 3 -8.28 -17.58 4.34
C ILE A 3 -9.27 -16.48 4.71
N LEU A 4 -9.09 -15.84 5.86
CA LEU A 4 -9.73 -14.57 6.16
C LEU A 4 -8.89 -13.44 5.57
N LEU A 5 -9.45 -12.72 4.60
CA LEU A 5 -8.85 -11.52 4.03
C LEU A 5 -9.60 -10.29 4.54
N THR A 6 -8.99 -9.50 5.42
CA THR A 6 -9.58 -8.25 5.88
C THR A 6 -9.16 -7.10 4.98
N GLY A 7 -10.04 -6.11 4.77
CA GLY A 7 -9.83 -5.07 3.76
C GLY A 7 -9.85 -5.60 2.33
N ALA A 8 -10.61 -6.68 2.12
CA ALA A 8 -10.62 -7.48 0.90
C ALA A 8 -10.99 -6.67 -0.36
N PHE A 9 -11.82 -5.66 -0.22
CA PHE A 9 -12.29 -4.81 -1.33
C PHE A 9 -11.57 -3.45 -1.40
N GLY A 10 -10.49 -3.31 -0.61
CA GLY A 10 -9.55 -2.21 -0.71
C GLY A 10 -8.66 -2.29 -1.95
N HIS A 11 -7.74 -1.31 -2.10
CA HIS A 11 -6.80 -1.27 -3.24
C HIS A 11 -5.96 -2.56 -3.32
N ILE A 12 -5.17 -2.87 -2.31
CA ILE A 12 -4.32 -4.07 -2.28
C ILE A 12 -5.18 -5.33 -2.13
N GLY A 13 -6.23 -5.27 -1.29
CA GLY A 13 -7.12 -6.40 -1.01
C GLY A 13 -7.74 -7.02 -2.26
N SER A 14 -8.22 -6.20 -3.20
CA SER A 14 -8.85 -6.70 -4.42
C SER A 14 -7.88 -7.43 -5.36
N TYR A 15 -6.64 -6.99 -5.47
CA TYR A 15 -5.59 -7.72 -6.21
C TYR A 15 -5.20 -9.02 -5.49
N THR A 16 -5.11 -8.95 -4.15
CA THR A 16 -4.78 -10.12 -3.34
C THR A 16 -5.88 -11.17 -3.40
N LEU A 17 -7.15 -10.76 -3.34
CA LEU A 17 -8.29 -11.64 -3.52
C LEU A 17 -8.23 -12.39 -4.86
N GLU A 18 -7.97 -11.66 -5.95
CA GLU A 18 -7.80 -12.26 -7.28
C GLU A 18 -6.69 -13.34 -7.29
N ALA A 19 -5.52 -13.00 -6.72
CA ALA A 19 -4.38 -13.91 -6.67
C ALA A 19 -4.66 -15.19 -5.84
N LEU A 20 -5.41 -15.06 -4.74
CA LEU A 20 -5.78 -16.17 -3.86
C LEU A 20 -6.82 -17.09 -4.52
N LEU A 21 -7.84 -16.52 -5.16
CA LEU A 21 -8.87 -17.30 -5.89
C LEU A 21 -8.26 -18.06 -7.07
N GLN A 22 -7.34 -17.45 -7.83
CA GLN A 22 -6.63 -18.12 -8.94
C GLN A 22 -5.82 -19.34 -8.48
N ARG A 23 -5.46 -19.44 -7.18
CA ARG A 23 -4.79 -20.60 -6.57
C ARG A 23 -5.76 -21.61 -5.94
N GLY A 24 -7.06 -21.39 -6.08
CA GLY A 24 -8.08 -22.28 -5.54
C GLY A 24 -8.22 -22.21 -4.01
N HIS A 25 -7.78 -21.11 -3.37
CA HIS A 25 -8.02 -20.91 -1.94
C HIS A 25 -9.47 -20.48 -1.71
N ARG A 26 -10.05 -20.90 -0.58
CA ARG A 26 -11.32 -20.38 -0.11
C ARG A 26 -11.08 -19.11 0.66
N VAL A 27 -11.69 -18.01 0.21
CA VAL A 27 -11.44 -16.68 0.79
C VAL A 27 -12.72 -16.11 1.39
N ARG A 28 -12.71 -15.92 2.72
CA ARG A 28 -13.70 -15.10 3.40
C ARG A 28 -13.23 -13.66 3.37
N CYS A 29 -13.92 -12.85 2.58
CA CYS A 29 -13.67 -11.43 2.40
C CYS A 29 -14.34 -10.65 3.52
N PHE A 30 -13.57 -10.11 4.46
CA PHE A 30 -14.07 -9.30 5.56
C PHE A 30 -13.79 -7.82 5.30
N ASP A 31 -14.84 -7.03 5.12
CA ASP A 31 -14.72 -5.60 4.86
C ASP A 31 -15.98 -4.85 5.33
N VAL A 32 -15.87 -3.53 5.49
CA VAL A 32 -17.00 -2.68 5.83
C VAL A 32 -17.92 -2.51 4.61
N GLN A 33 -19.24 -2.56 4.85
CA GLN A 33 -20.23 -2.39 3.80
C GLN A 33 -20.41 -0.91 3.48
N GLN A 34 -19.85 -0.47 2.37
CA GLN A 34 -19.91 0.90 1.86
C GLN A 34 -20.08 0.88 0.33
N PRO A 35 -20.61 1.93 -0.30
CA PRO A 35 -20.81 1.97 -1.75
C PRO A 35 -19.56 1.59 -2.56
N ARG A 36 -18.37 2.03 -2.10
CA ARG A 36 -17.10 1.73 -2.75
C ARG A 36 -16.73 0.25 -2.65
N THR A 37 -16.79 -0.34 -1.46
CA THR A 37 -16.46 -1.75 -1.23
C THR A 37 -17.46 -2.68 -1.89
N GLU A 38 -18.76 -2.33 -1.87
CA GLU A 38 -19.80 -3.07 -2.59
C GLU A 38 -19.58 -3.07 -4.10
N ALA A 39 -19.15 -1.93 -4.68
CA ALA A 39 -18.88 -1.85 -6.12
C ALA A 39 -17.72 -2.77 -6.52
N VAL A 40 -16.69 -2.90 -5.67
CA VAL A 40 -15.58 -3.84 -5.89
C VAL A 40 -16.07 -5.27 -5.69
N ALA A 41 -16.78 -5.56 -4.59
CA ALA A 41 -17.30 -6.90 -4.28
C ALA A 41 -18.17 -7.46 -5.41
N ARG A 42 -19.05 -6.65 -6.00
CA ARG A 42 -19.89 -7.04 -7.14
C ARG A 42 -19.11 -7.61 -8.32
N ARG A 43 -17.91 -7.08 -8.60
CA ARG A 43 -17.04 -7.57 -9.69
C ARG A 43 -16.60 -9.02 -9.48
N PHE A 44 -16.47 -9.45 -8.22
CA PHE A 44 -16.08 -10.81 -7.85
C PHE A 44 -17.29 -11.72 -7.71
N THR A 45 -18.35 -11.28 -7.03
CA THR A 45 -19.56 -12.11 -6.81
C THR A 45 -20.31 -12.43 -8.10
N GLN A 46 -20.23 -11.57 -9.13
CA GLN A 46 -20.78 -11.87 -10.45
C GLN A 46 -20.14 -13.10 -11.14
N ARG A 47 -18.93 -13.51 -10.72
CA ARG A 47 -18.24 -14.69 -11.27
C ARG A 47 -18.78 -16.00 -10.70
N GLN A 48 -19.65 -15.96 -9.68
CA GLN A 48 -20.25 -17.11 -8.99
C GLN A 48 -19.19 -18.13 -8.50
N ASP A 49 -18.03 -17.65 -8.06
CA ASP A 49 -16.95 -18.49 -7.55
C ASP A 49 -17.32 -19.06 -6.19
N SER A 50 -17.41 -20.37 -6.10
CA SER A 50 -17.77 -21.09 -4.87
C SER A 50 -16.69 -20.99 -3.77
N HIS A 51 -15.50 -20.48 -4.09
CA HIS A 51 -14.42 -20.25 -3.13
C HIS A 51 -14.47 -18.87 -2.50
N LEU A 52 -15.38 -17.99 -2.96
CA LEU A 52 -15.56 -16.65 -2.44
C LEU A 52 -16.72 -16.59 -1.44
N GLU A 53 -16.44 -16.12 -0.23
CA GLU A 53 -17.46 -15.76 0.76
C GLU A 53 -17.32 -14.26 1.09
N VAL A 54 -18.41 -13.49 0.96
CA VAL A 54 -18.44 -12.08 1.39
C VAL A 54 -19.04 -12.00 2.79
N PHE A 55 -18.27 -11.46 3.73
CA PHE A 55 -18.65 -11.26 5.11
C PHE A 55 -18.51 -9.78 5.48
N TRP A 56 -19.61 -9.04 5.45
CA TRP A 56 -19.63 -7.64 5.82
C TRP A 56 -19.49 -7.47 7.34
N GLY A 57 -18.53 -6.65 7.77
CA GLY A 57 -18.28 -6.36 9.17
C GLY A 57 -17.17 -5.34 9.36
N ASP A 58 -17.02 -4.85 10.58
CA ASP A 58 -16.00 -3.91 10.99
C ASP A 58 -14.99 -4.61 11.92
N VAL A 59 -13.70 -4.41 11.72
CA VAL A 59 -12.64 -4.98 12.59
C VAL A 59 -12.75 -4.48 14.03
N ARG A 60 -13.46 -3.39 14.28
CA ARG A 60 -13.74 -2.84 15.60
C ARG A 60 -14.81 -3.64 16.38
N ASP A 61 -15.65 -4.39 15.66
CA ASP A 61 -16.66 -5.25 16.24
C ASP A 61 -16.07 -6.63 16.59
N ALA A 62 -15.79 -6.86 17.87
CA ALA A 62 -15.16 -8.09 18.33
C ALA A 62 -16.02 -9.35 18.06
N GLU A 63 -17.35 -9.24 18.08
CA GLU A 63 -18.24 -10.36 17.78
C GLU A 63 -18.24 -10.70 16.28
N ALA A 64 -18.32 -9.69 15.42
CA ALA A 64 -18.19 -9.88 13.97
C ALA A 64 -16.83 -10.48 13.60
N VAL A 65 -15.75 -10.00 14.23
CA VAL A 65 -14.40 -10.54 14.06
C VAL A 65 -14.32 -12.00 14.51
N ALA A 66 -14.89 -12.35 15.68
CA ALA A 66 -14.88 -13.72 16.17
C ALA A 66 -15.60 -14.68 15.19
N ARG A 67 -16.75 -14.27 14.65
CA ARG A 67 -17.45 -15.05 13.60
C ARG A 67 -16.64 -15.16 12.32
N ALA A 68 -15.98 -14.08 11.91
CA ALA A 68 -15.19 -14.06 10.68
C ALA A 68 -13.95 -14.97 10.77
N VAL A 69 -13.29 -15.03 11.92
CA VAL A 69 -12.06 -15.83 12.18
C VAL A 69 -12.36 -17.32 12.29
N ALA A 70 -13.59 -17.69 12.66
CA ALA A 70 -13.94 -19.10 12.89
C ALA A 70 -13.69 -20.00 11.67
N GLY A 71 -12.90 -21.07 11.88
CA GLY A 71 -12.62 -22.08 10.86
C GLY A 71 -11.64 -21.65 9.77
N GLN A 72 -10.89 -20.55 9.99
CA GLN A 72 -9.86 -20.10 9.05
C GLN A 72 -8.50 -20.72 9.37
N ASP A 73 -7.71 -20.98 8.32
CA ASP A 73 -6.33 -21.49 8.43
C ASP A 73 -5.32 -20.34 8.52
N VAL A 74 -5.62 -19.21 7.87
CA VAL A 74 -4.78 -18.02 7.82
C VAL A 74 -5.63 -16.76 7.88
N ILE A 75 -5.16 -15.76 8.61
CA ILE A 75 -5.67 -14.39 8.57
C ILE A 75 -4.66 -13.53 7.81
N LEU A 76 -5.10 -12.93 6.70
CA LEU A 76 -4.35 -11.94 5.95
C LEU A 76 -4.94 -10.56 6.23
N HIS A 77 -4.30 -9.82 7.15
CA HIS A 77 -4.81 -8.57 7.67
C HIS A 77 -4.29 -7.36 6.89
N LEU A 78 -5.13 -6.88 5.93
CA LEU A 78 -4.86 -5.70 5.10
C LEU A 78 -5.73 -4.49 5.48
N ALA A 79 -6.79 -4.68 6.29
CA ALA A 79 -7.66 -3.60 6.70
C ALA A 79 -6.88 -2.55 7.51
N ALA A 80 -6.89 -1.31 7.05
CA ALA A 80 -6.29 -0.18 7.76
C ALA A 80 -6.83 1.15 7.22
N ILE A 81 -6.86 2.16 8.06
CA ILE A 81 -7.00 3.57 7.66
C ILE A 81 -5.58 4.14 7.50
N ILE A 82 -5.29 4.62 6.30
CA ILE A 82 -3.98 5.15 5.87
C ILE A 82 -4.04 6.67 5.66
N PRO A 83 -2.91 7.38 5.55
CA PRO A 83 -2.89 8.79 5.17
C PRO A 83 -3.56 9.02 3.80
N PRO A 84 -4.23 10.17 3.59
CA PRO A 84 -4.36 11.29 4.54
C PRO A 84 -5.46 11.11 5.60
N GLN A 85 -6.32 10.08 5.48
CA GLN A 85 -7.47 9.90 6.40
C GLN A 85 -7.02 9.62 7.84
N SER A 86 -5.96 8.84 8.05
CA SER A 86 -5.43 8.58 9.39
C SER A 86 -4.99 9.85 10.13
N ASN A 87 -4.53 10.86 9.38
CA ASN A 87 -4.12 12.14 9.94
C ASN A 87 -5.34 13.06 10.21
N ALA A 88 -6.37 12.94 9.39
CA ALA A 88 -7.61 13.71 9.54
C ALA A 88 -8.50 13.16 10.68
N GLU A 89 -8.49 11.84 10.88
CA GLU A 89 -9.33 11.12 11.85
C GLU A 89 -8.48 10.15 12.70
N PRO A 90 -7.53 10.66 13.52
CA PRO A 90 -6.52 9.82 14.19
C PRO A 90 -7.13 8.83 15.18
N GLU A 91 -8.19 9.19 15.88
CA GLU A 91 -8.84 8.27 16.82
C GLU A 91 -9.59 7.14 16.10
N LEU A 92 -10.30 7.44 15.01
CA LEU A 92 -10.92 6.42 14.18
C LEU A 92 -9.84 5.48 13.60
N ALA A 93 -8.74 6.06 13.12
CA ALA A 93 -7.61 5.28 12.60
C ALA A 93 -7.00 4.38 13.68
N ARG A 94 -6.87 4.87 14.91
CA ARG A 94 -6.37 4.08 16.05
C ARG A 94 -7.30 2.90 16.35
N GLN A 95 -8.62 3.13 16.38
CA GLN A 95 -9.60 2.08 16.63
C GLN A 95 -9.56 0.99 15.56
N VAL A 96 -9.42 1.36 14.28
CA VAL A 96 -9.32 0.39 13.19
C VAL A 96 -7.96 -0.31 13.18
N ASN A 97 -6.86 0.46 13.20
CA ASN A 97 -5.52 -0.06 12.97
C ASN A 97 -4.95 -0.79 14.19
N VAL A 98 -5.29 -0.36 15.41
CA VAL A 98 -4.76 -0.94 16.66
C VAL A 98 -5.77 -1.87 17.30
N GLU A 99 -6.97 -1.37 17.63
CA GLU A 99 -7.97 -2.20 18.33
C GLU A 99 -8.55 -3.27 17.38
N GLY A 100 -8.72 -2.96 16.08
CA GLY A 100 -9.10 -3.95 15.09
C GLY A 100 -8.08 -5.09 14.97
N THR A 101 -6.78 -4.77 14.97
CA THR A 101 -5.71 -5.78 15.02
C THR A 101 -5.78 -6.59 16.31
N ARG A 102 -6.01 -5.95 17.45
CA ARG A 102 -6.18 -6.61 18.75
C ARG A 102 -7.35 -7.60 18.76
N ASN A 103 -8.50 -7.20 18.22
CA ASN A 103 -9.68 -8.05 18.10
C ASN A 103 -9.39 -9.31 17.28
N LEU A 104 -8.73 -9.13 16.12
CA LEU A 104 -8.33 -10.27 15.27
C LEU A 104 -7.37 -11.23 15.97
N LEU A 105 -6.36 -10.72 16.67
CA LEU A 105 -5.43 -11.54 17.43
C LEU A 105 -6.11 -12.28 18.58
N THR A 106 -7.02 -11.61 19.29
CA THR A 106 -7.80 -12.20 20.38
C THR A 106 -8.69 -13.33 19.87
N ALA A 107 -9.44 -13.09 18.79
CA ALA A 107 -10.30 -14.09 18.17
C ALA A 107 -9.49 -15.27 17.59
N ALA A 108 -8.32 -15.00 17.01
CA ALA A 108 -7.42 -16.03 16.47
C ALA A 108 -6.91 -16.97 17.57
N LYS A 109 -6.46 -16.42 18.70
CA LYS A 109 -5.98 -17.21 19.86
C LYS A 109 -7.08 -18.06 20.51
N ALA A 110 -8.31 -17.62 20.42
CA ALA A 110 -9.46 -18.35 20.99
C ALA A 110 -9.90 -19.56 20.13
N GLN A 111 -9.36 -19.72 18.92
CA GLN A 111 -9.74 -20.86 18.07
C GLN A 111 -9.10 -22.16 18.57
N PRO A 112 -9.78 -23.30 18.49
CA PRO A 112 -9.22 -24.62 18.82
C PRO A 112 -7.94 -24.97 18.05
N ARG A 113 -7.86 -24.46 16.82
CA ARG A 113 -6.68 -24.46 15.96
C ARG A 113 -6.40 -23.02 15.52
N PRO A 114 -5.51 -22.32 16.23
CA PRO A 114 -5.23 -20.92 15.93
C PRO A 114 -4.71 -20.75 14.50
N PRO A 115 -5.32 -19.85 13.70
CA PRO A 115 -4.84 -19.56 12.34
C PRO A 115 -3.47 -18.89 12.37
N LYS A 116 -2.70 -19.07 11.31
CA LYS A 116 -1.51 -18.26 11.05
C LYS A 116 -1.93 -16.80 10.78
N PHE A 117 -1.07 -15.85 11.12
CA PHE A 117 -1.40 -14.42 11.01
C PHE A 117 -0.39 -13.66 10.14
N VAL A 118 -0.87 -13.03 9.08
CA VAL A 118 -0.06 -12.15 8.22
C VAL A 118 -0.52 -10.72 8.42
N LEU A 119 0.42 -9.85 8.79
CA LEU A 119 0.18 -8.41 8.96
C LEU A 119 0.76 -7.61 7.79
N ALA A 120 -0.08 -6.80 7.16
CA ALA A 120 0.38 -5.73 6.28
C ALA A 120 0.88 -4.54 7.12
N SER A 121 2.19 -4.26 7.00
CA SER A 121 2.85 -3.12 7.61
C SER A 121 3.37 -2.17 6.53
N THR A 122 4.19 -1.20 6.91
CA THR A 122 4.69 -0.15 6.02
C THR A 122 6.19 0.08 6.21
N PHE A 123 6.86 0.48 5.15
CA PHE A 123 8.25 0.97 5.21
C PHE A 123 8.35 2.37 5.85
N ASP A 124 7.27 3.15 5.91
CA ASP A 124 7.25 4.48 6.56
C ASP A 124 7.72 4.44 8.00
N LEU A 125 7.70 3.26 8.62
CA LEU A 125 8.23 3.03 9.98
C LEU A 125 9.70 3.42 10.15
N PHE A 126 10.48 3.48 9.06
CA PHE A 126 11.87 3.91 9.13
C PHE A 126 12.02 5.42 9.31
N GLY A 127 10.95 6.19 9.09
CA GLY A 127 11.00 7.65 9.13
C GLY A 127 11.80 8.27 7.97
N PRO A 128 12.21 9.54 8.08
CA PRO A 128 13.02 10.21 7.07
C PRO A 128 14.45 9.68 7.05
N THR A 129 14.82 8.95 6.02
CA THR A 129 16.11 8.23 5.93
C THR A 129 17.03 8.72 4.82
N ARG A 130 16.67 9.81 4.12
CA ARG A 130 17.42 10.36 2.99
C ARG A 130 18.91 10.60 3.29
N HIS A 131 19.24 10.97 4.53
CA HIS A 131 20.60 11.22 5.02
C HIS A 131 21.42 9.94 5.30
N LEU A 132 20.77 8.77 5.28
CA LEU A 132 21.40 7.47 5.53
C LEU A 132 21.74 6.78 4.19
N PRO A 133 22.77 5.91 4.14
CA PRO A 133 23.06 5.13 2.94
C PRO A 133 21.94 4.11 2.67
N PRO A 134 21.42 4.00 1.42
CA PRO A 134 20.44 3.00 1.04
C PRO A 134 21.10 1.60 0.85
N PRO A 135 20.32 0.54 0.75
CA PRO A 135 18.87 0.43 1.02
C PRO A 135 18.55 0.27 2.50
N ARG A 136 17.25 0.47 2.85
CA ARG A 136 16.75 0.18 4.21
C ARG A 136 16.67 -1.32 4.44
N ARG A 137 17.02 -1.73 5.65
CA ARG A 137 17.03 -3.13 6.07
C ARG A 137 16.03 -3.37 7.20
N VAL A 138 15.58 -4.60 7.35
CA VAL A 138 14.66 -4.97 8.45
C VAL A 138 15.24 -4.62 9.83
N THR A 139 16.56 -4.67 9.97
CA THR A 139 17.30 -4.38 11.21
C THR A 139 17.51 -2.90 11.49
N ASP A 140 17.20 -2.02 10.54
CA ASP A 140 17.35 -0.58 10.73
C ASP A 140 16.39 -0.07 11.81
N PRO A 141 16.77 0.98 12.55
CA PRO A 141 15.92 1.59 13.57
C PRO A 141 14.59 2.06 12.99
N LEU A 142 13.51 1.89 13.79
CA LEU A 142 12.19 2.39 13.47
C LEU A 142 11.97 3.73 14.15
N VAL A 143 11.54 4.73 13.39
CA VAL A 143 11.31 6.11 13.84
C VAL A 143 9.92 6.56 13.35
N PRO A 144 8.83 6.13 14.01
CA PRO A 144 7.48 6.58 13.67
C PRO A 144 7.38 8.10 13.76
N THR A 145 6.73 8.72 12.79
CA THR A 145 6.67 10.18 12.67
C THR A 145 5.25 10.75 12.63
N ASP A 146 4.27 9.87 12.54
CA ASP A 146 2.86 10.24 12.48
C ASP A 146 1.96 9.17 13.14
N PRO A 147 0.68 9.46 13.42
CA PRO A 147 -0.25 8.50 14.01
C PRO A 147 -0.35 7.18 13.25
N TYR A 148 -0.25 7.20 11.93
CA TYR A 148 -0.32 5.98 11.12
C TYR A 148 0.86 5.04 11.39
N THR A 149 2.08 5.56 11.38
CA THR A 149 3.29 4.78 11.65
C THR A 149 3.34 4.31 13.10
N GLU A 150 2.87 5.10 14.07
CA GLU A 150 2.69 4.67 15.47
C GLU A 150 1.71 3.49 15.58
N HIS A 151 0.57 3.55 14.87
CA HIS A 151 -0.40 2.44 14.85
C HIS A 151 0.19 1.17 14.23
N LYS A 152 0.96 1.29 13.13
CA LYS A 152 1.62 0.15 12.49
C LYS A 152 2.69 -0.48 13.41
N LEU A 153 3.48 0.34 14.11
CA LEU A 153 4.44 -0.17 15.09
C LEU A 153 3.76 -0.89 16.25
N ALA A 154 2.66 -0.33 16.77
CA ALA A 154 1.87 -0.99 17.81
C ALA A 154 1.30 -2.33 17.33
N ALA A 155 0.78 -2.39 16.09
CA ALA A 155 0.27 -3.62 15.49
C ALA A 155 1.39 -4.68 15.32
N GLU A 156 2.57 -4.32 14.80
CA GLU A 156 3.71 -5.23 14.72
C GLU A 156 4.11 -5.78 16.09
N THR A 157 4.13 -4.91 17.10
CA THR A 157 4.46 -5.31 18.48
C THR A 157 3.47 -6.32 19.03
N MET A 158 2.17 -6.09 18.83
CA MET A 158 1.12 -7.02 19.27
C MET A 158 1.20 -8.37 18.53
N VAL A 159 1.46 -8.35 17.22
CA VAL A 159 1.59 -9.58 16.42
C VAL A 159 2.79 -10.41 16.88
N LYS A 160 3.95 -9.79 17.07
CA LYS A 160 5.17 -10.46 17.58
C LYS A 160 4.97 -11.08 18.95
N ALA A 161 4.20 -10.42 19.84
CA ALA A 161 3.89 -10.88 21.19
C ALA A 161 2.69 -11.83 21.27
N SER A 162 2.02 -12.12 20.15
CA SER A 162 0.73 -12.84 20.14
C SER A 162 0.81 -14.32 20.52
N GLY A 163 1.97 -14.96 20.30
CA GLY A 163 2.14 -16.42 20.41
C GLY A 163 1.59 -17.19 19.20
N LEU A 164 1.02 -16.52 18.20
CA LEU A 164 0.60 -17.15 16.94
C LEU A 164 1.80 -17.39 16.02
N THR A 165 1.64 -18.25 15.02
CA THR A 165 2.54 -18.31 13.86
C THR A 165 2.25 -17.09 12.99
N TRP A 166 3.21 -16.20 12.81
CA TRP A 166 3.00 -14.91 12.14
C TRP A 166 4.04 -14.59 11.09
N ALA A 167 3.68 -13.71 10.16
CA ALA A 167 4.59 -13.00 9.26
C ALA A 167 4.18 -11.53 9.16
N ILE A 168 5.14 -10.62 9.04
CA ILE A 168 4.91 -9.19 8.91
C ILE A 168 5.59 -8.72 7.62
N PHE A 169 4.84 -8.02 6.78
CA PHE A 169 5.37 -7.47 5.54
C PHE A 169 5.27 -5.95 5.54
N ARG A 170 6.42 -5.27 5.45
CA ARG A 170 6.51 -3.82 5.27
C ARG A 170 6.60 -3.53 3.78
N PHE A 171 5.57 -2.87 3.25
CA PHE A 171 5.47 -2.58 1.83
C PHE A 171 6.13 -1.25 1.48
N SER A 172 6.72 -1.15 0.28
CA SER A 172 7.04 0.12 -0.37
C SER A 172 5.75 0.77 -0.91
N ASP A 173 5.87 1.92 -1.60
CA ASP A 173 4.72 2.58 -2.20
C ASP A 173 4.01 1.69 -3.23
N VAL A 174 2.68 1.57 -3.10
CA VAL A 174 1.85 0.76 -3.99
C VAL A 174 0.95 1.69 -4.80
N PRO A 175 1.32 2.03 -6.04
CA PRO A 175 0.57 2.98 -6.85
C PRO A 175 -0.78 2.42 -7.29
N TYR A 176 -1.75 3.30 -7.43
CA TYR A 176 -3.02 2.95 -8.08
C TYR A 176 -2.83 2.86 -9.59
N ILE A 177 -3.18 1.72 -10.18
CA ILE A 177 -3.25 1.56 -11.64
C ILE A 177 -4.59 2.13 -12.12
N ALA A 178 -4.67 3.45 -12.12
CA ALA A 178 -5.88 4.20 -12.49
C ALA A 178 -5.54 5.63 -12.90
N LEU A 179 -6.35 6.21 -13.76
CA LEU A 179 -6.32 7.65 -14.00
C LEU A 179 -6.91 8.36 -12.78
N ARG A 180 -6.12 9.20 -12.15
CA ARG A 180 -6.53 10.00 -10.99
C ARG A 180 -6.38 11.48 -11.28
N GLU A 181 -7.21 12.27 -10.66
CA GLU A 181 -7.03 13.72 -10.65
C GLU A 181 -5.74 14.08 -9.90
N ALA A 182 -5.07 15.12 -10.39
CA ALA A 182 -3.91 15.65 -9.69
C ALA A 182 -4.32 16.19 -8.32
N HIS A 183 -3.55 15.86 -7.28
CA HIS A 183 -3.83 16.24 -5.91
C HIS A 183 -2.65 17.00 -5.31
N PRO A 184 -2.84 18.00 -4.43
CA PRO A 184 -1.76 18.77 -3.81
C PRO A 184 -0.69 17.90 -3.11
N ILE A 185 -1.07 16.73 -2.59
CA ILE A 185 -0.16 15.79 -1.91
C ILE A 185 1.03 15.38 -2.78
N MET A 186 0.90 15.43 -4.12
CA MET A 186 2.00 15.13 -5.02
C MET A 186 3.19 16.09 -4.90
N TYR A 187 3.01 17.24 -4.25
CA TYR A 187 4.06 18.23 -4.02
C TYR A 187 4.71 18.14 -2.64
N GLU A 188 4.22 17.22 -1.79
CA GLU A 188 4.73 17.04 -0.42
C GLU A 188 5.95 16.11 -0.33
N ILE A 189 6.42 15.60 -1.47
CA ILE A 189 7.62 14.76 -1.55
C ILE A 189 8.67 15.52 -2.36
N ARG A 190 9.88 15.68 -1.80
CA ARG A 190 11.01 16.28 -2.55
C ARG A 190 11.35 15.44 -3.77
N PRO A 191 11.65 16.08 -4.92
CA PRO A 191 11.98 15.34 -6.15
C PRO A 191 13.23 14.44 -6.05
N ASP A 192 14.21 14.80 -5.23
CA ASP A 192 15.45 14.05 -5.03
C ASP A 192 15.37 12.98 -3.94
N THR A 193 14.18 12.75 -3.38
CA THR A 193 13.97 11.67 -2.40
C THR A 193 14.00 10.32 -3.10
N ARG A 194 14.77 9.37 -2.55
CA ARG A 194 14.75 7.97 -3.02
C ARG A 194 13.35 7.40 -2.85
N PHE A 195 12.85 6.78 -3.89
CA PHE A 195 11.47 6.34 -4.00
C PHE A 195 11.43 4.95 -4.63
N GLU A 196 10.75 4.02 -3.99
CA GLU A 196 10.55 2.68 -4.51
C GLU A 196 9.07 2.36 -4.59
N VAL A 197 8.64 1.88 -5.74
CA VAL A 197 7.26 1.42 -5.95
C VAL A 197 7.22 -0.08 -6.13
N ILE A 198 6.11 -0.69 -5.76
CA ILE A 198 5.80 -2.08 -6.09
C ILE A 198 4.48 -2.16 -6.84
N HIS A 199 4.44 -2.90 -7.94
CA HIS A 199 3.18 -3.12 -8.67
C HIS A 199 2.18 -3.89 -7.80
N PRO A 200 0.89 -3.47 -7.70
CA PRO A 200 -0.09 -4.16 -6.85
C PRO A 200 -0.27 -5.64 -7.18
N ARG A 201 -0.08 -6.08 -8.44
CA ARG A 201 -0.06 -7.51 -8.79
C ARG A 201 1.15 -8.24 -8.20
N ASP A 202 2.33 -7.62 -8.19
CA ASP A 202 3.54 -8.23 -7.65
C ASP A 202 3.44 -8.34 -6.13
N LEU A 203 2.93 -7.29 -5.45
CA LEU A 203 2.65 -7.35 -4.02
C LEU A 203 1.66 -8.47 -3.69
N SER A 204 0.57 -8.59 -4.45
CA SER A 204 -0.43 -9.62 -4.23
C SER A 204 0.09 -11.02 -4.52
N LEU A 205 0.98 -11.16 -5.51
CA LEU A 205 1.71 -12.39 -5.78
C LEU A 205 2.61 -12.76 -4.60
N ALA A 206 3.35 -11.78 -4.02
CA ALA A 206 4.16 -12.00 -2.82
C ALA A 206 3.32 -12.50 -1.65
N LEU A 207 2.17 -11.86 -1.39
CA LEU A 207 1.26 -12.25 -0.31
C LEU A 207 0.70 -13.67 -0.52
N ALA A 208 0.33 -14.02 -1.74
CA ALA A 208 -0.17 -15.37 -2.05
C ALA A 208 0.95 -16.42 -1.95
N ASN A 209 2.18 -16.13 -2.45
CA ASN A 209 3.34 -17.02 -2.32
C ASN A 209 3.74 -17.22 -0.85
N ALA A 210 3.59 -16.19 -0.01
CA ALA A 210 3.93 -16.26 1.41
C ALA A 210 3.10 -17.31 2.17
N LEU A 211 1.87 -17.57 1.77
CA LEU A 211 1.02 -18.56 2.42
C LEU A 211 1.51 -20.00 2.20
N GLU A 212 2.26 -20.22 1.13
CA GLU A 212 2.82 -21.51 0.73
C GLU A 212 4.31 -21.65 1.08
N CYS A 213 4.92 -20.60 1.67
CA CYS A 213 6.34 -20.55 2.02
C CYS A 213 6.55 -20.65 3.53
N ASP A 214 6.97 -21.81 4.03
CA ASP A 214 7.19 -21.98 5.47
C ASP A 214 8.32 -21.09 6.03
N ALA A 215 9.25 -20.67 5.19
CA ALA A 215 10.40 -19.86 5.59
C ALA A 215 10.05 -18.40 5.93
N VAL A 216 8.82 -17.94 5.70
CA VAL A 216 8.39 -16.57 6.04
C VAL A 216 7.90 -16.45 7.49
N TRP A 217 7.50 -17.56 8.10
CA TRP A 217 6.90 -17.52 9.44
C TRP A 217 7.93 -17.14 10.51
N GLY A 218 7.52 -16.23 11.39
CA GLY A 218 8.36 -15.60 12.41
C GLY A 218 9.23 -14.47 11.88
N LYS A 219 9.05 -14.04 10.62
CA LYS A 219 9.87 -13.00 9.99
C LYS A 219 9.12 -11.70 9.73
N VAL A 220 9.89 -10.62 9.77
CA VAL A 220 9.54 -9.35 9.13
C VAL A 220 10.27 -9.31 7.79
N LEU A 221 9.58 -9.05 6.68
CA LEU A 221 10.18 -8.94 5.36
C LEU A 221 9.79 -7.60 4.71
N LEU A 222 10.70 -7.03 3.94
CA LEU A 222 10.46 -5.83 3.15
C LEU A 222 9.97 -6.27 1.76
N LEU A 223 8.84 -5.71 1.30
CA LEU A 223 8.28 -5.97 -0.01
C LEU A 223 8.31 -4.69 -0.84
N GLY A 224 9.20 -4.63 -1.80
CA GLY A 224 9.36 -3.55 -2.77
C GLY A 224 9.52 -4.10 -4.17
N GLY A 225 9.45 -3.25 -5.18
CA GLY A 225 9.57 -3.67 -6.58
C GLY A 225 11.01 -4.03 -7.01
N GLY A 226 11.98 -3.82 -6.11
CA GLY A 226 13.39 -4.13 -6.33
C GLY A 226 14.11 -3.13 -7.26
N PRO A 227 15.31 -3.46 -7.74
CA PRO A 227 16.17 -2.51 -8.44
C PRO A 227 15.54 -1.83 -9.66
N THR A 228 14.62 -2.48 -10.36
CA THR A 228 13.92 -1.91 -11.53
C THR A 228 12.82 -0.92 -11.16
N CYS A 229 12.47 -0.84 -9.87
CA CYS A 229 11.50 0.08 -9.30
C CYS A 229 12.11 1.09 -8.32
N GLN A 230 13.43 1.04 -8.10
CA GLN A 230 14.18 2.00 -7.29
C GLN A 230 14.57 3.20 -8.15
N THR A 231 14.09 4.38 -7.78
CA THR A 231 14.25 5.63 -8.52
C THR A 231 14.27 6.82 -7.56
N THR A 232 14.18 8.04 -8.05
CA THR A 232 13.79 9.21 -7.23
C THR A 232 12.33 9.57 -7.49
N TYR A 233 11.70 10.25 -6.55
CA TYR A 233 10.31 10.67 -6.71
C TYR A 233 10.11 11.57 -7.94
N GLY A 234 11.05 12.49 -8.18
CA GLY A 234 11.01 13.36 -9.35
C GLY A 234 11.11 12.61 -10.69
N GLU A 235 11.94 11.58 -10.73
CA GLU A 235 12.04 10.71 -11.92
C GLU A 235 10.76 9.89 -12.14
N TYR A 236 10.24 9.25 -11.08
CA TYR A 236 8.99 8.50 -11.14
C TYR A 236 7.82 9.37 -11.62
N LEU A 237 7.61 10.52 -10.95
CA LEU A 237 6.54 11.44 -11.31
C LEU A 237 6.76 12.04 -12.70
N GLY A 238 8.01 12.37 -13.04
CA GLY A 238 8.38 12.88 -14.36
C GLY A 238 8.09 11.90 -15.49
N LYS A 239 8.43 10.62 -15.31
CA LYS A 239 8.07 9.53 -16.23
C LYS A 239 6.55 9.42 -16.38
N MET A 240 5.82 9.37 -15.27
CA MET A 240 4.35 9.27 -15.26
C MET A 240 3.71 10.43 -16.03
N LEU A 241 4.07 11.67 -15.71
CA LEU A 241 3.51 12.85 -16.37
C LEU A 241 3.93 12.95 -17.83
N THR A 242 5.12 12.48 -18.19
CA THR A 242 5.58 12.44 -19.58
C THR A 242 4.79 11.43 -20.40
N ALA A 243 4.58 10.24 -19.86
CA ALA A 243 3.76 9.20 -20.50
C ALA A 243 2.29 9.64 -20.67
N MET A 244 1.82 10.53 -19.80
CA MET A 244 0.50 11.18 -19.90
C MET A 244 0.48 12.42 -20.82
N GLY A 245 1.59 12.79 -21.46
CA GLY A 245 1.69 13.94 -22.38
C GLY A 245 1.87 15.30 -21.69
N ILE A 246 2.11 15.35 -20.36
CA ILE A 246 2.22 16.58 -19.57
C ILE A 246 3.68 17.04 -19.43
N GLY A 247 4.60 16.08 -19.27
CA GLY A 247 6.03 16.30 -19.01
C GLY A 247 6.35 16.68 -17.55
N PRO A 248 7.66 16.66 -17.18
CA PRO A 248 8.10 16.85 -15.80
C PRO A 248 7.76 18.26 -15.29
N LEU A 249 7.51 18.37 -13.97
CA LEU A 249 7.24 19.64 -13.31
C LEU A 249 8.55 20.27 -12.79
N PRO A 250 8.61 21.61 -12.60
CA PRO A 250 9.78 22.25 -12.04
C PRO A 250 9.98 21.87 -10.58
N VAL A 251 11.25 21.75 -10.15
CA VAL A 251 11.60 21.37 -8.76
C VAL A 251 11.05 22.34 -7.73
N GLU A 252 10.93 23.60 -8.11
CA GLU A 252 10.43 24.70 -7.27
C GLU A 252 8.94 24.54 -6.94
N ALA A 253 8.25 23.64 -7.61
CA ALA A 253 6.86 23.34 -7.30
C ALA A 253 6.70 22.40 -6.08
N PHE A 254 7.78 21.84 -5.58
CA PHE A 254 7.77 20.81 -4.53
C PHE A 254 8.26 21.36 -3.18
N THR A 255 7.93 20.64 -2.11
CA THR A 255 8.47 20.86 -0.77
C THR A 255 9.99 20.68 -0.73
N THR A 256 10.62 21.30 0.24
CA THR A 256 12.01 21.02 0.65
C THR A 256 12.08 20.15 1.91
N ALA A 257 10.94 19.84 2.52
CA ALA A 257 10.86 18.98 3.69
C ALA A 257 11.23 17.53 3.36
N GLU A 258 11.72 16.81 4.34
CA GLU A 258 12.01 15.38 4.19
C GLU A 258 10.72 14.55 4.23
N TYR A 259 10.73 13.44 3.55
CA TYR A 259 9.61 12.50 3.48
C TYR A 259 10.06 11.09 3.85
N CYS A 260 9.12 10.30 4.38
CA CYS A 260 9.39 8.94 4.85
C CYS A 260 9.28 7.95 3.68
N THR A 261 10.32 7.88 2.84
CA THR A 261 10.44 6.88 1.77
C THR A 261 11.90 6.65 1.43
N ASP A 262 12.23 5.44 0.98
CA ASP A 262 13.59 5.03 0.61
C ASP A 262 13.55 3.76 -0.24
N TRP A 263 14.71 3.32 -0.73
CA TRP A 263 14.91 2.00 -1.33
C TRP A 263 15.03 0.92 -0.26
N LEU A 264 14.46 -0.24 -0.53
CA LEU A 264 14.40 -1.36 0.39
C LEU A 264 15.34 -2.48 -0.03
N ASP A 265 15.95 -3.13 0.94
CA ASP A 265 16.65 -4.40 0.76
C ASP A 265 15.60 -5.53 0.67
N THR A 266 15.26 -5.91 -0.54
CA THR A 266 14.26 -6.93 -0.84
C THR A 266 14.87 -8.27 -1.26
N GLU A 267 16.17 -8.46 -1.08
CA GLU A 267 16.86 -9.68 -1.54
C GLU A 267 16.27 -10.94 -0.91
N GLU A 268 16.09 -10.96 0.42
CA GLU A 268 15.52 -12.12 1.11
C GLU A 268 14.06 -12.38 0.67
N SER A 269 13.23 -11.34 0.62
CA SER A 269 11.83 -11.49 0.22
C SER A 269 11.70 -11.94 -1.23
N GLN A 270 12.50 -11.40 -2.14
CA GLN A 270 12.50 -11.83 -3.54
C GLN A 270 12.99 -13.29 -3.68
N ARG A 271 14.04 -13.68 -2.96
CA ARG A 271 14.52 -15.06 -2.96
C ARG A 271 13.47 -16.06 -2.47
N LEU A 272 12.70 -15.69 -1.44
CA LEU A 272 11.68 -16.57 -0.85
C LEU A 272 10.39 -16.58 -1.65
N LEU A 273 9.97 -15.43 -2.17
CA LEU A 273 8.62 -15.23 -2.70
C LEU A 273 8.57 -15.04 -4.22
N GLN A 274 9.68 -14.73 -4.88
CA GLN A 274 9.79 -14.64 -6.35
C GLN A 274 8.67 -13.83 -7.01
N TYR A 275 8.45 -12.60 -6.54
CA TYR A 275 7.28 -11.79 -6.88
C TYR A 275 7.58 -10.59 -7.78
N GLN A 276 8.82 -10.11 -7.83
CA GLN A 276 9.22 -8.93 -8.61
C GLN A 276 9.21 -9.26 -10.11
N ARG A 277 8.22 -8.77 -10.83
CA ARG A 277 8.01 -9.02 -12.26
C ARG A 277 7.88 -7.74 -13.06
N ALA A 278 7.22 -6.71 -12.51
CA ALA A 278 7.01 -5.44 -13.16
C ALA A 278 8.13 -4.44 -12.80
N SER A 279 8.56 -3.69 -13.79
CA SER A 279 9.44 -2.52 -13.59
C SER A 279 8.62 -1.25 -13.32
N CYS A 280 9.30 -0.19 -12.89
CA CYS A 280 8.71 1.16 -12.80
C CYS A 280 8.12 1.62 -14.13
N ASP A 281 8.80 1.30 -15.25
CA ASP A 281 8.33 1.68 -16.60
C ASP A 281 7.07 0.90 -16.98
N ASP A 282 6.92 -0.37 -16.57
CA ASP A 282 5.69 -1.13 -16.79
C ASP A 282 4.51 -0.50 -16.06
N ILE A 283 4.71 -0.07 -14.79
CA ILE A 283 3.70 0.64 -14.01
C ILE A 283 3.26 1.93 -14.71
N VAL A 284 4.24 2.73 -15.15
CA VAL A 284 4.00 3.99 -15.85
C VAL A 284 3.24 3.77 -17.15
N ASN A 285 3.66 2.78 -17.95
CA ASN A 285 3.04 2.45 -19.23
C ASN A 285 1.61 1.93 -19.06
N GLU A 286 1.35 1.12 -18.03
CA GLU A 286 0.01 0.60 -17.74
C GLU A 286 -0.96 1.73 -17.36
N VAL A 287 -0.54 2.66 -16.50
CA VAL A 287 -1.37 3.84 -16.17
C VAL A 287 -1.59 4.73 -17.40
N ALA A 288 -0.55 4.98 -18.19
CA ALA A 288 -0.66 5.80 -19.42
C ALA A 288 -1.57 5.15 -20.47
N ALA A 289 -1.58 3.82 -20.57
CA ALA A 289 -2.45 3.09 -21.48
C ALA A 289 -3.95 3.33 -21.19
N LEU A 290 -4.32 3.64 -19.95
CA LEU A 290 -5.71 3.95 -19.56
C LEU A 290 -6.22 5.26 -20.21
N LEU A 291 -5.35 6.13 -20.70
CA LEU A 291 -5.74 7.30 -21.49
C LEU A 291 -6.38 6.92 -22.84
N GLY A 292 -6.08 5.73 -23.37
CA GLY A 292 -6.55 5.29 -24.66
C GLY A 292 -6.17 6.28 -25.79
N TRP A 293 -7.15 6.64 -26.62
CA TRP A 293 -6.93 7.61 -27.70
C TRP A 293 -6.58 9.02 -27.20
N ARG A 294 -6.96 9.39 -25.97
CA ARG A 294 -6.66 10.71 -25.38
C ARG A 294 -5.17 11.00 -25.32
N ARG A 295 -4.29 9.98 -25.24
CA ARG A 295 -2.83 10.13 -25.23
C ARG A 295 -2.30 10.88 -26.46
N PHE A 296 -3.00 10.79 -27.59
CA PHE A 296 -2.58 11.45 -28.83
C PHE A 296 -2.90 12.94 -28.86
N ILE A 297 -3.91 13.37 -28.12
CA ILE A 297 -4.33 14.80 -28.04
C ILE A 297 -3.74 15.51 -26.81
N MET A 298 -3.33 14.77 -25.76
CA MET A 298 -2.74 15.35 -24.55
C MET A 298 -1.55 16.28 -24.80
N PRO A 299 -0.63 16.00 -25.74
CA PRO A 299 0.45 16.93 -26.06
C PRO A 299 -0.03 18.31 -26.52
N LEU A 300 -1.17 18.41 -27.19
CA LEU A 300 -1.78 19.69 -27.59
C LEU A 300 -2.36 20.44 -26.38
N ALA A 301 -2.90 19.71 -25.41
CA ALA A 301 -3.44 20.27 -24.17
C ALA A 301 -2.35 20.54 -23.11
N ARG A 302 -1.09 20.13 -23.37
CA ARG A 302 0.03 20.18 -22.41
C ARG A 302 0.18 21.52 -21.68
N PRO A 303 0.19 22.69 -22.33
CA PRO A 303 0.38 23.95 -21.62
C PRO A 303 -0.75 24.25 -20.62
N PHE A 304 -1.98 23.90 -20.97
CA PHE A 304 -3.14 24.08 -20.08
C PHE A 304 -3.14 23.09 -18.93
N ALA A 305 -2.91 21.80 -19.21
CA ALA A 305 -2.82 20.74 -18.19
C ALA A 305 -1.70 21.05 -17.19
N ARG A 306 -0.50 21.41 -17.68
CA ARG A 306 0.65 21.78 -16.87
C ARG A 306 0.34 22.98 -15.97
N ARG A 307 -0.30 24.03 -16.54
CA ARG A 307 -0.70 25.22 -15.75
C ARG A 307 -1.71 24.86 -14.67
N SER A 308 -2.69 23.99 -14.99
CA SER A 308 -3.70 23.55 -14.03
C SER A 308 -3.08 22.78 -12.87
N ILE A 309 -2.21 21.82 -13.18
CA ILE A 309 -1.51 21.01 -12.17
C ILE A 309 -0.63 21.90 -11.28
N LEU A 310 0.19 22.80 -11.84
CA LEU A 310 1.04 23.71 -11.08
C LEU A 310 0.27 24.66 -10.14
N LYS A 311 -1.00 24.97 -10.46
CA LYS A 311 -1.85 25.76 -9.55
C LYS A 311 -2.18 25.05 -8.24
N LEU A 312 -2.09 23.71 -8.21
CA LEU A 312 -2.33 22.91 -7.02
C LEU A 312 -1.15 22.95 -6.05
N SER A 313 0.05 23.31 -6.52
CA SER A 313 1.23 23.40 -5.66
C SER A 313 1.15 24.60 -4.72
N PRO A 314 1.24 24.38 -3.38
CA PRO A 314 1.34 25.47 -2.43
C PRO A 314 2.69 26.19 -2.50
N TYR A 315 3.74 25.52 -2.99
CA TYR A 315 5.10 26.05 -3.07
C TYR A 315 5.32 26.93 -4.30
N TRP A 316 4.73 26.56 -5.45
CA TRP A 316 4.82 27.32 -6.70
C TRP A 316 4.23 28.72 -6.62
N LYS A 317 3.24 28.94 -5.76
CA LYS A 317 2.61 30.26 -5.53
C LYS A 317 3.48 31.17 -4.66
N LYS A 318 4.16 30.63 -3.65
CA LYS A 318 5.02 31.41 -2.73
C LYS A 318 6.20 32.03 -3.46
N GLN A 319 6.90 31.30 -4.32
CA GLN A 319 8.05 31.80 -5.05
C GLN A 319 7.73 32.90 -6.07
N ARG A 320 6.50 32.99 -6.57
CA ARG A 320 6.07 34.08 -7.44
C ARG A 320 5.74 35.36 -6.70
N GLN A 321 5.59 35.31 -5.38
CA GLN A 321 5.29 36.45 -4.54
C GLN A 321 6.52 37.05 -3.86
N GLU A 322 7.62 36.31 -3.77
CA GLU A 322 8.91 36.83 -3.30
C GLU A 322 9.72 37.34 -4.51
N PRO A 323 9.89 38.68 -4.70
CA PRO A 323 10.79 39.19 -5.72
C PRO A 323 12.22 38.73 -5.36
N ALA A 324 12.93 38.22 -6.37
CA ALA A 324 14.33 37.85 -6.24
C ALA A 324 15.07 39.03 -5.56
N THR A 325 15.38 38.89 -4.28
CA THR A 325 16.33 39.74 -3.61
C THR A 325 17.69 39.46 -4.25
N LYS A 326 18.17 40.48 -4.98
CA LYS A 326 19.49 40.52 -5.61
C LYS A 326 20.59 40.50 -4.57
#